data_d488ba9e11e025fbf775b64467581adb
#
_entry.id   d488ba9e11e025fbf775b64467581adb
#
_cell.length_a   1.000
_cell.length_b   1.000
_cell.length_c   1.000
_cell.angle_alpha   90.00
_cell.angle_beta   90.00
_cell.angle_gamma   90.00
#
_symmetry.space_group_name_H-M   'P 1'
#
loop_
_entity.id
_entity.type
_entity.pdbx_description
1 polymer ?
#
loop_
_entity_poly.entity_id
_entity_poly.type
_entity_poly.pdbx_seq_one_letter_code
_entity_poly.pdbx_strand_id
1 'polypeptide(L)'
;MPSGPFAHVCLLVNDLDKAVEDWTKILGALDPQQLERQIVRYDDFDGGGDAVRWATFVADHGAEIQLMEPGPETHLGKRLAKHGEHVHHICFTTDDPGAVSKRLAEEGLNTSPEVFEDPDMTWQRWTWVMPESTHGTLVEVARPYKAVDGKWENGSET
;
A
#
# COMPACT_ATOMS: atom_id res chain seq x y z
N MET A 1 3.20 12.19 5.53
CA MET A 1 2.37 12.06 4.34
C MET A 1 3.11 12.58 3.13
N PRO A 2 3.10 11.87 2.02
CA PRO A 2 3.75 12.35 0.79
C PRO A 2 3.18 13.69 0.33
N SER A 3 4.03 14.50 -0.31
CA SER A 3 3.66 15.85 -0.73
C SER A 3 2.82 15.91 -2.02
N GLY A 4 2.43 14.79 -2.57
CA GLY A 4 1.63 14.71 -3.79
C GLY A 4 0.72 13.49 -3.76
N PRO A 5 0.01 13.20 -4.86
CA PRO A 5 -0.89 12.05 -4.90
C PRO A 5 -0.18 10.71 -4.95
N PHE A 6 1.09 10.64 -5.34
CA PHE A 6 1.85 9.38 -5.33
C PHE A 6 2.24 9.03 -3.89
N ALA A 7 1.63 7.99 -3.34
CA ALA A 7 1.72 7.68 -1.91
C ALA A 7 2.80 6.67 -1.57
N HIS A 8 2.76 5.47 -2.17
CA HIS A 8 3.72 4.43 -1.80
C HIS A 8 3.99 3.42 -2.90
N VAL A 9 5.13 2.74 -2.73
CA VAL A 9 5.45 1.49 -3.43
C VAL A 9 5.32 0.37 -2.38
N CYS A 10 4.57 -0.66 -2.68
CA CYS A 10 4.38 -1.81 -1.80
C CYS A 10 5.16 -3.02 -2.31
N LEU A 11 5.99 -3.57 -1.44
CA LEU A 11 6.77 -4.78 -1.70
C LEU A 11 6.15 -5.97 -0.96
N LEU A 12 5.97 -7.08 -1.68
CA LEU A 12 5.53 -8.34 -1.08
C LEU A 12 6.78 -9.09 -0.60
N VAL A 13 6.86 -9.38 0.69
CA VAL A 13 8.07 -9.92 1.33
C VAL A 13 7.78 -11.20 2.11
N ASN A 14 8.80 -12.06 2.26
CA ASN A 14 8.70 -13.33 2.98
C ASN A 14 8.69 -13.16 4.50
N ASP A 15 9.42 -12.17 5.01
CA ASP A 15 9.61 -11.96 6.44
C ASP A 15 9.62 -10.47 6.72
N LEU A 16 8.55 -9.98 7.35
CA LEU A 16 8.38 -8.55 7.61
C LEU A 16 9.47 -8.00 8.51
N ASP A 17 9.85 -8.71 9.57
CA ASP A 17 10.88 -8.24 10.50
C ASP A 17 12.23 -8.09 9.80
N LYS A 18 12.60 -9.07 8.99
CA LYS A 18 13.84 -9.02 8.21
C LYS A 18 13.79 -7.89 7.17
N ALA A 19 12.66 -7.72 6.50
CA ALA A 19 12.48 -6.66 5.50
C ALA A 19 12.58 -5.27 6.15
N VAL A 20 11.97 -5.07 7.32
CA VAL A 20 12.08 -3.82 8.08
C VAL A 20 13.53 -3.54 8.46
N GLU A 21 14.26 -4.56 8.93
CA GLU A 21 15.67 -4.42 9.28
C GLU A 21 16.51 -4.00 8.05
N ASP A 22 16.33 -4.69 6.93
CA ASP A 22 17.08 -4.41 5.71
C ASP A 22 16.76 -3.02 5.16
N TRP A 23 15.49 -2.63 5.11
CA TRP A 23 15.08 -1.33 4.61
C TRP A 23 15.47 -0.18 5.55
N THR A 24 15.56 -0.44 6.84
CA THR A 24 16.14 0.55 7.78
C THR A 24 17.59 0.84 7.42
N LYS A 25 18.37 -0.18 7.08
CA LYS A 25 19.76 0.00 6.62
C LYS A 25 19.83 0.72 5.27
N ILE A 26 18.97 0.34 4.33
CA ILE A 26 18.93 0.94 2.99
C ILE A 26 18.58 2.43 3.09
N LEU A 27 17.49 2.77 3.79
CA LEU A 27 17.07 4.15 3.96
C LEU A 27 18.08 4.95 4.81
N GLY A 28 18.71 4.32 5.78
CA GLY A 28 19.78 4.96 6.56
C GLY A 28 20.93 5.46 5.70
N ALA A 29 21.22 4.77 4.59
CA ALA A 29 22.23 5.17 3.63
C ALA A 29 21.72 6.14 2.57
N LEU A 30 20.48 5.97 2.11
CA LEU A 30 19.94 6.70 0.96
C LEU A 30 19.10 7.93 1.36
N ASP A 31 18.34 7.81 2.43
CA ASP A 31 17.40 8.85 2.87
C ASP A 31 17.16 8.75 4.38
N PRO A 32 18.19 9.11 5.19
CA PRO A 32 18.08 8.97 6.65
C PRO A 32 16.96 9.81 7.27
N GLN A 33 16.53 10.88 6.62
CA GLN A 33 15.43 11.71 7.08
C GLN A 33 14.12 10.93 7.17
N GLN A 34 13.90 9.97 6.29
CA GLN A 34 12.71 9.13 6.33
C GLN A 34 12.64 8.26 7.60
N LEU A 35 13.78 7.97 8.22
CA LEU A 35 13.84 7.20 9.47
C LEU A 35 13.54 8.05 10.72
N GLU A 36 13.45 9.37 10.59
CA GLU A 36 13.09 10.25 11.72
C GLU A 36 11.59 10.14 12.05
N ARG A 37 10.79 9.63 11.13
CA ARG A 37 9.36 9.43 11.34
C ARG A 37 9.12 8.03 11.92
N GLN A 38 8.13 7.95 12.79
CA GLN A 38 7.72 6.65 13.33
C GLN A 38 7.13 5.79 12.23
N ILE A 39 7.62 4.55 12.12
CA ILE A 39 7.06 3.58 11.19
C ILE A 39 5.61 3.25 11.57
N VAL A 40 4.75 3.10 10.59
CA VAL A 40 3.39 2.60 10.81
C VAL A 40 3.42 1.10 10.59
N ARG A 41 2.98 0.31 11.58
CA ARG A 41 3.07 -1.14 11.52
C ARG A 41 1.81 -1.80 12.05
N TYR A 42 1.35 -2.80 11.34
CA TYR A 42 0.22 -3.65 11.73
C TYR A 42 0.65 -5.12 11.60
N ASP A 43 0.61 -5.85 12.73
CA ASP A 43 1.16 -7.21 12.83
C ASP A 43 0.09 -8.29 12.89
N ASP A 44 -1.16 -7.95 12.64
CA ASP A 44 -2.28 -8.86 12.81
C ASP A 44 -2.62 -9.60 11.52
N PHE A 45 -2.56 -10.94 11.55
CA PHE A 45 -2.98 -11.81 10.46
C PHE A 45 -4.47 -12.20 10.53
N ASP A 46 -5.24 -11.64 11.45
CA ASP A 46 -6.61 -12.08 11.76
C ASP A 46 -7.68 -11.66 10.74
N GLY A 47 -7.28 -11.22 9.58
CA GLY A 47 -8.21 -10.71 8.60
C GLY A 47 -9.04 -11.73 7.83
N GLY A 48 -8.86 -13.01 7.99
CA GLY A 48 -9.44 -13.99 7.07
C GLY A 48 -9.04 -13.69 5.61
N GLY A 49 -9.28 -14.57 4.66
CA GLY A 49 -8.97 -14.28 3.26
C GLY A 49 -7.54 -13.83 3.01
N ASP A 50 -7.33 -12.57 2.71
CA ASP A 50 -6.02 -11.99 2.39
C ASP A 50 -5.34 -11.33 3.59
N ALA A 51 -5.34 -12.00 4.74
CA ALA A 51 -4.67 -11.53 5.94
C ALA A 51 -3.18 -11.23 5.69
N VAL A 52 -2.74 -10.04 6.10
CA VAL A 52 -1.37 -9.58 5.90
C VAL A 52 -0.86 -8.87 7.15
N ARG A 53 0.46 -8.95 7.37
CA ARG A 53 1.17 -8.02 8.24
C ARG A 53 1.83 -6.97 7.35
N TRP A 54 1.88 -5.73 7.79
CA TRP A 54 2.48 -4.71 6.95
C TRP A 54 3.12 -3.59 7.77
N ALA A 55 4.12 -2.94 7.16
CA ALA A 55 4.85 -1.84 7.74
C ALA A 55 5.12 -0.80 6.67
N THR A 56 5.04 0.48 7.02
CA THR A 56 5.29 1.58 6.10
C THR A 56 6.31 2.54 6.70
N PHE A 57 7.37 2.80 5.95
CA PHE A 57 8.31 3.88 6.24
C PHE A 57 7.70 5.17 5.73
N VAL A 58 7.23 5.99 6.65
CA VAL A 58 6.50 7.23 6.36
C VAL A 58 7.46 8.27 5.78
N ALA A 59 7.00 9.03 4.80
CA ALA A 59 7.78 10.11 4.19
C ALA A 59 6.96 11.40 4.11
N ASP A 60 7.66 12.53 4.24
CA ASP A 60 7.08 13.86 4.02
C ASP A 60 7.34 14.34 2.59
N HIS A 61 8.12 13.59 1.83
CA HIS A 61 8.48 13.88 0.44
C HIS A 61 8.48 12.60 -0.36
N GLY A 62 8.18 12.66 -1.64
CA GLY A 62 8.16 11.48 -2.50
C GLY A 62 7.24 10.37 -1.99
N ALA A 63 7.50 9.14 -2.41
CA ALA A 63 6.70 7.98 -2.08
C ALA A 63 7.20 7.30 -0.80
N GLU A 64 6.26 6.74 -0.05
CA GLU A 64 6.56 5.90 1.09
C GLU A 64 6.93 4.49 0.65
N ILE A 65 7.69 3.78 1.46
CA ILE A 65 8.01 2.36 1.24
C ILE A 65 7.13 1.53 2.16
N GLN A 66 6.26 0.73 1.58
CA GLN A 66 5.39 -0.20 2.29
C GLN A 66 5.86 -1.63 2.08
N LEU A 67 5.95 -2.39 3.16
CA LEU A 67 6.33 -3.80 3.15
C LEU A 67 5.12 -4.62 3.61
N MET A 68 4.83 -5.71 2.91
CA MET A 68 3.65 -6.52 3.19
C MET A 68 4.04 -8.00 3.21
N GLU A 69 3.82 -8.66 4.35
CA GLU A 69 3.99 -10.10 4.50
C GLU A 69 2.61 -10.75 4.56
N PRO A 70 2.21 -11.53 3.55
CA PRO A 70 0.92 -12.20 3.56
C PRO A 70 0.95 -13.45 4.43
N GLY A 71 -0.20 -13.82 4.98
CA GLY A 71 -0.37 -15.14 5.58
C GLY A 71 -0.13 -16.23 4.53
N PRO A 72 0.53 -17.35 4.88
CA PRO A 72 0.97 -18.34 3.90
C PRO A 72 -0.18 -19.01 3.13
N GLU A 73 -1.35 -19.12 3.74
CA GLU A 73 -2.52 -19.76 3.13
C GLU A 73 -3.40 -18.81 2.32
N THR A 74 -3.06 -17.52 2.31
CA THR A 74 -3.82 -16.52 1.56
C THR A 74 -3.46 -16.59 0.07
N HIS A 75 -4.29 -15.93 -0.76
CA HIS A 75 -4.01 -15.80 -2.19
C HIS A 75 -2.66 -15.11 -2.42
N LEU A 76 -2.36 -14.04 -1.68
CA LEU A 76 -1.08 -13.34 -1.78
C LEU A 76 0.08 -14.19 -1.28
N GLY A 77 -0.11 -15.00 -0.24
CA GLY A 77 0.91 -15.93 0.25
C GLY A 77 1.29 -16.98 -0.79
N LYS A 78 0.31 -17.50 -1.50
CA LYS A 78 0.54 -18.45 -2.60
C LYS A 78 1.26 -17.80 -3.78
N ARG A 79 0.90 -16.55 -4.08
CA ARG A 79 1.58 -15.76 -5.12
C ARG A 79 3.04 -15.53 -4.76
N LEU A 80 3.31 -15.15 -3.51
CA LEU A 80 4.67 -14.93 -3.02
C LEU A 80 5.51 -16.22 -3.10
N ALA A 81 4.93 -17.37 -2.68
CA ALA A 81 5.61 -18.66 -2.77
C ALA A 81 5.96 -19.03 -4.21
N LYS A 82 5.10 -18.69 -5.16
CA LYS A 82 5.30 -19.01 -6.58
C LYS A 82 6.30 -18.08 -7.27
N HIS A 83 6.26 -16.80 -7.00
CA HIS A 83 7.01 -15.77 -7.75
C HIS A 83 8.19 -15.17 -6.98
N GLY A 84 8.31 -15.41 -5.67
CA GLY A 84 9.30 -14.75 -4.84
C GLY A 84 8.93 -13.32 -4.51
N GLU A 85 9.79 -12.65 -3.77
CA GLU A 85 9.60 -11.26 -3.37
C GLU A 85 9.60 -10.32 -4.58
N HIS A 86 8.66 -9.35 -4.60
CA HIS A 86 8.51 -8.44 -5.74
C HIS A 86 7.68 -7.21 -5.35
N VAL A 87 7.67 -6.21 -6.23
CA VAL A 87 6.76 -5.07 -6.11
C VAL A 87 5.33 -5.55 -6.37
N HIS A 88 4.46 -5.42 -5.37
CA HIS A 88 3.05 -5.80 -5.50
C HIS A 88 2.24 -4.71 -6.19
N HIS A 89 2.40 -3.46 -5.76
CA HIS A 89 1.66 -2.34 -6.36
C HIS A 89 2.34 -1.01 -6.07
N ILE A 90 1.90 0.02 -6.81
CA ILE A 90 2.13 1.42 -6.49
C ILE A 90 0.78 2.06 -6.15
N CYS A 91 0.78 3.05 -5.28
CA CYS A 91 -0.45 3.67 -4.79
C CYS A 91 -0.49 5.16 -5.10
N PHE A 92 -1.64 5.60 -5.62
CA PHE A 92 -2.00 7.01 -5.74
C PHE A 92 -3.22 7.30 -4.89
N THR A 93 -3.30 8.51 -4.34
CA THR A 93 -4.43 8.90 -3.50
C THR A 93 -5.37 9.87 -4.20
N THR A 94 -6.65 9.76 -3.88
CA THR A 94 -7.71 10.65 -4.32
C THR A 94 -8.83 10.64 -3.29
N ASP A 95 -9.59 11.72 -3.20
CA ASP A 95 -10.73 11.77 -2.27
C ASP A 95 -11.86 10.81 -2.67
N ASP A 96 -11.97 10.48 -3.96
CA ASP A 96 -13.02 9.59 -4.47
C ASP A 96 -12.46 8.53 -5.41
N PRO A 97 -12.00 7.39 -4.87
CA PRO A 97 -11.50 6.29 -5.70
C PRO A 97 -12.51 5.75 -6.72
N GLY A 98 -13.78 5.72 -6.34
CA GLY A 98 -14.84 5.23 -7.23
C GLY A 98 -15.02 6.12 -8.47
N ALA A 99 -14.96 7.44 -8.30
CA ALA A 99 -15.07 8.38 -9.41
C ALA A 99 -13.87 8.26 -10.37
N VAL A 100 -12.66 8.10 -9.83
CA VAL A 100 -11.46 7.90 -10.66
C VAL A 100 -11.58 6.58 -11.43
N SER A 101 -11.96 5.50 -10.76
CA SER A 101 -12.15 4.20 -11.40
C SER A 101 -13.15 4.29 -12.57
N LYS A 102 -14.28 4.95 -12.34
CA LYS A 102 -15.31 5.14 -13.37
C LYS A 102 -14.77 5.92 -14.57
N ARG A 103 -14.06 7.02 -14.30
CA ARG A 103 -13.46 7.84 -15.36
C ARG A 103 -12.48 7.04 -16.21
N LEU A 104 -11.61 6.26 -15.58
CA LEU A 104 -10.63 5.42 -16.27
C LEU A 104 -11.31 4.32 -17.10
N ALA A 105 -12.38 3.72 -16.56
CA ALA A 105 -13.15 2.72 -17.30
C ALA A 105 -13.83 3.33 -18.53
N GLU A 106 -14.34 4.55 -18.42
CA GLU A 106 -14.92 5.29 -19.57
C GLU A 106 -13.89 5.59 -20.65
N GLU A 107 -12.62 5.70 -20.28
CA GLU A 107 -11.51 5.87 -21.22
C GLU A 107 -10.97 4.54 -21.77
N GLY A 108 -11.61 3.42 -21.44
CA GLY A 108 -11.28 2.10 -21.96
C GLY A 108 -10.24 1.33 -21.16
N LEU A 109 -9.86 1.80 -19.97
CA LEU A 109 -8.91 1.11 -19.11
C LEU A 109 -9.59 0.06 -18.24
N ASN A 110 -8.85 -0.99 -17.90
CA ASN A 110 -9.36 -2.08 -17.08
C ASN A 110 -9.20 -1.75 -15.59
N THR A 111 -10.31 -1.54 -14.91
CA THR A 111 -10.35 -1.23 -13.49
C THR A 111 -11.14 -2.29 -12.72
N SER A 112 -10.89 -2.42 -11.42
CA SER A 112 -11.71 -3.26 -10.57
C SER A 112 -13.15 -2.71 -10.53
N PRO A 113 -14.18 -3.57 -10.61
CA PRO A 113 -15.57 -3.13 -10.48
C PRO A 113 -15.94 -2.75 -9.04
N GLU A 114 -15.10 -3.11 -8.07
CA GLU A 114 -15.40 -2.90 -6.65
C GLU A 114 -14.53 -1.80 -6.05
N VAL A 115 -15.12 -1.03 -5.13
CA VAL A 115 -14.39 -0.16 -4.20
C VAL A 115 -14.42 -0.85 -2.85
N PHE A 116 -13.25 -1.14 -2.32
CA PHE A 116 -13.09 -1.84 -1.05
C PHE A 116 -13.10 -0.85 0.11
N GLU A 117 -13.50 -1.31 1.28
CA GLU A 117 -13.49 -0.54 2.51
C GLU A 117 -12.83 -1.37 3.61
N ASP A 118 -11.95 -0.73 4.39
CA ASP A 118 -11.33 -1.41 5.52
C ASP A 118 -12.36 -1.58 6.64
N PRO A 119 -12.54 -2.78 7.22
CA PRO A 119 -13.54 -3.03 8.23
C PRO A 119 -13.32 -2.28 9.55
N ASP A 120 -12.07 -1.95 9.86
CA ASP A 120 -11.70 -1.27 11.10
C ASP A 120 -11.48 0.24 10.89
N MET A 121 -11.01 0.62 9.71
CA MET A 121 -10.80 2.02 9.31
C MET A 121 -11.78 2.38 8.19
N THR A 122 -13.03 2.60 8.53
CA THR A 122 -14.12 2.76 7.55
C THR A 122 -13.97 3.97 6.62
N TRP A 123 -13.14 4.94 7.01
CA TRP A 123 -12.77 6.04 6.13
C TRP A 123 -11.86 5.59 4.98
N GLN A 124 -11.15 4.47 5.14
CA GLN A 124 -10.20 3.97 4.15
C GLN A 124 -10.93 3.17 3.08
N ARG A 125 -10.79 3.65 1.85
CA ARG A 125 -11.36 3.02 0.65
C ARG A 125 -10.33 3.00 -0.45
N TRP A 126 -10.36 1.93 -1.24
CA TRP A 126 -9.44 1.78 -2.37
C TRP A 126 -10.05 0.95 -3.48
N THR A 127 -9.47 1.08 -4.65
CA THR A 127 -9.77 0.26 -5.81
C THR A 127 -8.48 0.07 -6.62
N TRP A 128 -8.59 -0.63 -7.73
CA TRP A 128 -7.42 -1.02 -8.50
C TRP A 128 -7.57 -0.69 -9.98
N VAL A 129 -6.46 -0.25 -10.60
CA VAL A 129 -6.30 -0.26 -12.06
C VAL A 129 -5.47 -1.49 -12.37
N MET A 130 -5.99 -2.33 -13.25
CA MET A 130 -5.45 -3.68 -13.46
C MET A 130 -4.20 -3.68 -14.33
N PRO A 131 -3.29 -4.66 -14.12
CA PRO A 131 -1.99 -4.70 -14.82
C PRO A 131 -2.06 -4.71 -16.34
N GLU A 132 -3.14 -5.21 -16.92
CA GLU A 132 -3.33 -5.21 -18.37
C GLU A 132 -3.34 -3.80 -18.94
N SER A 133 -3.82 -2.83 -18.18
CA SER A 133 -3.91 -1.42 -18.60
C SER A 133 -2.74 -0.56 -18.14
N THR A 134 -1.93 -1.05 -17.20
CA THR A 134 -0.82 -0.30 -16.61
C THR A 134 0.56 -0.83 -17.01
N HIS A 135 0.59 -1.71 -18.00
CA HIS A 135 1.82 -2.33 -18.51
C HIS A 135 2.55 -3.18 -17.47
N GLY A 136 1.78 -3.93 -16.66
CA GLY A 136 2.28 -4.99 -15.80
C GLY A 136 2.34 -4.66 -14.31
N THR A 137 2.07 -3.42 -13.90
CA THR A 137 2.08 -3.04 -12.48
C THR A 137 0.67 -2.77 -11.99
N LEU A 138 0.25 -3.47 -10.93
CA LEU A 138 -1.01 -3.17 -10.26
C LEU A 138 -0.95 -1.75 -9.65
N VAL A 139 -1.97 -0.94 -9.89
CA VAL A 139 -2.06 0.41 -9.34
C VAL A 139 -3.22 0.49 -8.36
N GLU A 140 -2.91 0.81 -7.11
CA GLU A 140 -3.91 1.09 -6.09
C GLU A 140 -4.32 2.56 -6.18
N VAL A 141 -5.62 2.80 -6.12
CA VAL A 141 -6.20 4.14 -6.00
C VAL A 141 -6.92 4.18 -4.66
N ALA A 142 -6.40 4.94 -3.71
CA ALA A 142 -6.86 4.92 -2.33
C ALA A 142 -7.23 6.33 -1.85
N ARG A 143 -8.02 6.40 -0.77
CA ARG A 143 -8.26 7.68 -0.10
C ARG A 143 -6.98 8.14 0.61
N PRO A 144 -6.78 9.47 0.75
CA PRO A 144 -5.63 9.99 1.47
C PRO A 144 -5.58 9.49 2.91
N TYR A 145 -4.39 9.18 3.37
CA TYR A 145 -4.12 8.72 4.73
C TYR A 145 -2.93 9.48 5.30
N LYS A 146 -2.86 9.56 6.62
CA LYS A 146 -1.73 10.16 7.32
C LYS A 146 -1.35 9.33 8.54
N ALA A 147 -0.08 9.39 8.92
CA ALA A 147 0.43 8.69 10.10
C ALA A 147 0.28 9.57 11.33
N VAL A 148 -0.34 9.03 12.37
CA VAL A 148 -0.45 9.67 13.69
C VAL A 148 -0.13 8.62 14.75
N ASP A 149 0.93 8.84 15.51
CA ASP A 149 1.35 7.94 16.59
C ASP A 149 1.48 6.47 16.15
N GLY A 150 2.07 6.24 14.98
CA GLY A 150 2.30 4.89 14.44
C GLY A 150 1.06 4.20 13.88
N LYS A 151 -0.02 4.93 13.69
CA LYS A 151 -1.28 4.43 13.13
C LYS A 151 -1.74 5.28 11.97
N TRP A 152 -2.56 4.70 11.10
CA TRP A 152 -3.19 5.44 10.01
C TRP A 152 -4.44 6.17 10.48
N GLU A 153 -4.59 7.40 10.01
CA GLU A 153 -5.79 8.20 10.15
C GLU A 153 -6.21 8.77 8.80
N ASN A 154 -7.46 9.24 8.73
CA ASN A 154 -7.99 9.88 7.52
C ASN A 154 -7.14 11.11 7.15
N GLY A 155 -6.58 11.10 5.96
CA GLY A 155 -5.76 12.19 5.42
C GLY A 155 -6.55 13.22 4.63
N SER A 156 -7.85 13.02 4.41
CA SER A 156 -8.70 14.01 3.73
C SER A 156 -8.96 15.20 4.64
N GLU A 157 -9.02 16.41 4.04
CA GLU A 157 -9.24 17.67 4.78
C GLU A 157 -10.71 17.94 5.13
N THR A 158 -11.61 17.06 4.76
CA THR A 158 -13.05 17.23 5.03
C THR A 158 -13.49 16.58 6.32
#